data_4f151324edfadea775aebaf14c670465
#
_entry.id   4f151324edfadea775aebaf14c670465
#
_cell.length_a   1.000
_cell.length_b   1.000
_cell.length_c   1.000
_cell.angle_alpha   90.00
_cell.angle_beta   90.00
_cell.angle_gamma   90.00
#
_symmetry.space_group_name_H-M   'P 1'
#
loop_
_entity.id
_entity.type
_entity.pdbx_description
1 polymer ?
#
loop_
_entity_poly.entity_id
_entity_poly.type
_entity_poly.pdbx_seq_one_letter_code
_entity_poly.pdbx_strand_id
1 'polypeptide(L)'
;MPLLDGSIVLIQHMIKCANTSLTATLNGLTDMDVRLAAHGEWLEHGTVYVAPSEVHLELMNNQIIHLTNSPKVCYVRPAVDVTMKSIKRNIGDNVIGIIMTGMGKDGADGISHIKSVGGTTFAQDEKTSVIWGMPKAAIGTGHVDYTLSPDGIRDKLISWLGRKKVDSACRH
;
A
#
# COMPACT_ATOMS: atom_id res chain seq x y z
N MET A 1 14.60 -3.97 -0.23
CA MET A 1 14.07 -2.98 -1.20
C MET A 1 14.71 -1.65 -0.86
N PRO A 2 15.24 -0.88 -1.83
CA PRO A 2 15.89 0.40 -1.58
C PRO A 2 14.90 1.43 -1.01
N LEU A 3 15.45 2.51 -0.44
CA LEU A 3 14.68 3.64 0.07
C LEU A 3 13.91 4.30 -1.09
N LEU A 4 12.59 4.42 -0.94
CA LEU A 4 11.73 5.12 -1.87
C LEU A 4 11.49 6.57 -1.41
N ASP A 5 11.28 7.47 -2.36
CA ASP A 5 10.87 8.85 -2.09
C ASP A 5 9.35 8.92 -1.96
N GLY A 6 8.86 8.39 -0.86
CA GLY A 6 7.43 8.29 -0.55
C GLY A 6 7.21 7.45 0.70
N SER A 7 5.97 7.33 1.12
CA SER A 7 5.52 6.44 2.19
C SER A 7 4.69 5.29 1.62
N ILE A 8 4.68 4.16 2.30
CA ILE A 8 3.85 3.00 1.96
C ILE A 8 2.87 2.74 3.10
N VAL A 9 1.60 2.59 2.78
CA VAL A 9 0.60 2.07 3.71
C VAL A 9 0.27 0.65 3.29
N LEU A 10 0.57 -0.31 4.17
CA LEU A 10 0.37 -1.73 3.94
C LEU A 10 -0.87 -2.22 4.69
N ILE A 11 -1.86 -2.68 3.95
CA ILE A 11 -3.06 -3.33 4.47
C ILE A 11 -2.92 -4.82 4.25
N GLN A 12 -2.79 -5.57 5.35
CA GLN A 12 -2.66 -7.01 5.31
C GLN A 12 -3.76 -7.66 6.15
N HIS A 13 -4.54 -8.55 5.54
CA HIS A 13 -5.55 -9.33 6.25
C HIS A 13 -4.85 -10.42 7.08
N MET A 14 -4.80 -10.24 8.40
CA MET A 14 -4.14 -11.17 9.31
C MET A 14 -4.76 -11.12 10.71
N ILE A 15 -4.44 -12.11 11.52
CA ILE A 15 -4.81 -12.14 12.94
C ILE A 15 -3.93 -11.18 13.76
N LYS A 16 -4.48 -10.67 14.85
CA LYS A 16 -3.83 -9.62 15.68
C LYS A 16 -2.41 -9.97 16.15
N CYS A 17 -2.17 -11.22 16.52
CA CYS A 17 -0.85 -11.65 17.01
C CYS A 17 0.25 -11.64 15.92
N ALA A 18 -0.10 -11.55 14.62
CA ALA A 18 0.88 -11.54 13.53
C ALA A 18 1.43 -10.15 13.21
N ASN A 19 0.82 -9.07 13.73
CA ASN A 19 1.22 -7.69 13.41
C ASN A 19 2.70 -7.42 13.68
N THR A 20 3.16 -7.67 14.91
CA THR A 20 4.53 -7.39 15.33
C THR A 20 5.54 -8.26 14.59
N SER A 21 5.23 -9.54 14.37
CA SER A 21 6.10 -10.45 13.64
C SER A 21 6.26 -10.05 12.17
N LEU A 22 5.17 -9.68 11.50
CA LEU A 22 5.23 -9.19 10.13
C LEU A 22 6.07 -7.90 10.03
N THR A 23 5.81 -6.94 10.90
CA THR A 23 6.53 -5.66 10.92
C THR A 23 8.04 -5.89 11.10
N ALA A 24 8.45 -6.71 12.07
CA ALA A 24 9.85 -7.05 12.30
C ALA A 24 10.50 -7.77 11.12
N THR A 25 9.78 -8.71 10.48
CA THR A 25 10.27 -9.43 9.30
C THR A 25 10.49 -8.46 8.14
N LEU A 26 9.52 -7.61 7.85
CA LEU A 26 9.62 -6.65 6.75
C LEU A 26 10.73 -5.63 6.99
N ASN A 27 10.90 -5.16 8.23
CA ASN A 27 11.97 -4.21 8.57
C ASN A 27 13.37 -4.78 8.29
N GLY A 28 13.55 -6.10 8.42
CA GLY A 28 14.81 -6.77 8.06
C GLY A 28 15.05 -6.96 6.56
N LEU A 29 14.05 -6.70 5.70
CA LEU A 29 14.10 -6.96 4.25
C LEU A 29 14.17 -5.69 3.39
N THR A 30 14.15 -4.50 3.99
CA THR A 30 14.14 -3.22 3.27
C THR A 30 14.99 -2.18 3.98
N ASP A 31 15.44 -1.17 3.23
CA ASP A 31 16.11 0.02 3.77
C ASP A 31 15.10 1.09 4.26
N MET A 32 13.80 0.82 4.13
CA MET A 32 12.74 1.68 4.67
C MET A 32 12.48 1.35 6.15
N ASP A 33 12.04 2.35 6.93
CA ASP A 33 11.56 2.12 8.29
C ASP A 33 10.17 1.44 8.26
N VAL A 34 10.04 0.26 8.85
CA VAL A 34 8.77 -0.48 8.86
C VAL A 34 8.20 -0.52 10.27
N ARG A 35 7.02 0.05 10.47
CA ARG A 35 6.38 0.14 11.77
C ARG A 35 4.87 -0.05 11.72
N LEU A 36 4.26 -0.40 12.85
CA LEU A 36 2.81 -0.38 12.98
C LEU A 36 2.32 1.06 12.95
N ALA A 37 1.27 1.30 12.18
CA ALA A 37 0.63 2.60 12.09
C ALA A 37 -0.03 3.01 13.42
N ALA A 38 0.18 4.26 13.86
CA ALA A 38 -0.44 4.84 15.03
C ALA A 38 -1.48 5.91 14.65
N HIS A 39 -2.54 6.04 15.48
CA HIS A 39 -3.57 7.05 15.28
C HIS A 39 -3.01 8.47 15.44
N GLY A 40 -3.29 9.35 14.49
CA GLY A 40 -2.79 10.73 14.49
C GLY A 40 -1.37 10.90 13.95
N GLU A 41 -0.71 9.83 13.54
CA GLU A 41 0.64 9.86 13.00
C GLU A 41 0.67 10.45 11.58
N TRP A 42 1.68 11.27 11.29
CA TRP A 42 1.92 11.81 9.96
C TRP A 42 2.72 10.83 9.11
N LEU A 43 2.39 10.74 7.82
CA LEU A 43 3.17 9.96 6.87
C LEU A 43 4.54 10.61 6.62
N GLU A 44 5.59 9.83 6.79
CA GLU A 44 6.98 10.24 6.55
C GLU A 44 7.56 9.49 5.35
N HIS A 45 8.34 10.17 4.52
CA HIS A 45 9.05 9.54 3.41
C HIS A 45 10.03 8.48 3.92
N GLY A 46 10.13 7.37 3.18
CA GLY A 46 11.01 6.26 3.55
C GLY A 46 10.43 5.33 4.61
N THR A 47 9.13 5.46 4.92
CA THR A 47 8.45 4.67 5.95
C THR A 47 7.36 3.78 5.36
N VAL A 48 7.25 2.56 5.89
CA VAL A 48 6.16 1.60 5.63
C VAL A 48 5.29 1.50 6.88
N TYR A 49 4.04 1.91 6.77
CA TYR A 49 3.04 1.84 7.84
C TYR A 49 2.20 0.59 7.68
N VAL A 50 2.36 -0.38 8.57
CA VAL A 50 1.54 -1.59 8.59
C VAL A 50 0.25 -1.30 9.37
N ALA A 51 -0.91 -1.45 8.73
CA ALA A 51 -2.19 -1.26 9.40
C ALA A 51 -2.39 -2.30 10.52
N PRO A 52 -2.70 -1.89 11.75
CA PRO A 52 -2.99 -2.84 12.82
C PRO A 52 -4.25 -3.65 12.52
N SER A 53 -4.25 -4.94 12.87
CA SER A 53 -5.44 -5.78 12.80
C SER A 53 -6.55 -5.28 13.73
N GLU A 54 -7.79 -5.58 13.37
CA GLU A 54 -9.02 -5.24 14.11
C GLU A 54 -9.40 -3.75 14.11
N VAL A 55 -8.68 -2.90 13.36
CA VAL A 55 -9.05 -1.50 13.10
C VAL A 55 -8.94 -1.20 11.61
N HIS A 56 -9.73 -0.26 11.09
CA HIS A 56 -9.52 0.29 9.75
C HIS A 56 -8.50 1.42 9.82
N LEU A 57 -7.73 1.59 8.74
CA LEU A 57 -6.83 2.71 8.55
C LEU A 57 -7.37 3.59 7.43
N GLU A 58 -7.55 4.86 7.73
CA GLU A 58 -7.91 5.92 6.79
C GLU A 58 -6.82 6.97 6.75
N LEU A 59 -6.72 7.73 5.68
CA LEU A 59 -5.79 8.86 5.56
C LEU A 59 -6.55 10.17 5.54
N MET A 60 -6.38 10.99 6.58
CA MET A 60 -6.91 12.34 6.63
C MET A 60 -5.99 13.28 5.85
N ASN A 61 -6.55 14.01 4.88
CA ASN A 61 -5.79 14.90 4.00
C ASN A 61 -4.59 14.25 3.31
N ASN A 62 -4.66 12.93 3.06
CA ASN A 62 -3.61 12.09 2.47
C ASN A 62 -2.31 12.00 3.29
N GLN A 63 -2.27 12.48 4.51
CA GLN A 63 -1.03 12.63 5.28
C GLN A 63 -1.10 12.13 6.72
N ILE A 64 -2.28 12.09 7.33
CA ILE A 64 -2.44 11.75 8.75
C ILE A 64 -3.19 10.42 8.86
N ILE A 65 -2.62 9.47 9.59
CA ILE A 65 -3.22 8.17 9.84
C ILE A 65 -4.38 8.31 10.84
N HIS A 66 -5.55 7.85 10.43
CA HIS A 66 -6.74 7.75 11.29
C HIS A 66 -7.13 6.28 11.44
N LEU A 67 -7.03 5.75 12.66
CA LEU A 67 -7.47 4.39 12.98
C LEU A 67 -8.90 4.43 13.51
N THR A 68 -9.79 3.58 12.98
CA THR A 68 -11.22 3.56 13.33
C THR A 68 -11.74 2.15 13.55
N ASN A 69 -12.71 2.03 14.46
CA ASN A 69 -13.43 0.79 14.77
C ASN A 69 -14.74 0.63 13.99
N SER A 70 -14.89 1.33 12.85
CA SER A 70 -16.08 1.20 12.01
C SER A 70 -16.35 -0.27 11.60
N PRO A 71 -17.57 -0.63 11.20
CA PRO A 71 -17.92 -1.99 10.84
C PRO A 71 -17.02 -2.59 9.78
N LYS A 72 -16.84 -3.94 9.84
CA LYS A 72 -16.07 -4.68 8.83
C LYS A 72 -16.62 -4.44 7.42
N VAL A 73 -15.72 -4.24 6.47
CA VAL A 73 -16.03 -4.14 5.04
C VAL A 73 -15.53 -5.41 4.36
N CYS A 74 -16.31 -6.03 3.50
CA CYS A 74 -16.02 -7.34 2.92
C CYS A 74 -15.63 -8.41 3.97
N TYR A 75 -16.23 -8.33 5.18
CA TYR A 75 -15.98 -9.22 6.34
C TYR A 75 -14.59 -9.07 6.96
N VAL A 76 -13.77 -8.12 6.53
CA VAL A 76 -12.40 -7.89 7.02
C VAL A 76 -12.23 -6.53 7.69
N ARG A 77 -11.27 -6.43 8.57
CA ARG A 77 -10.78 -5.21 9.21
C ARG A 77 -9.32 -5.41 9.69
N PRO A 78 -8.33 -4.67 9.14
CA PRO A 78 -8.48 -3.59 8.16
C PRO A 78 -9.02 -4.06 6.81
N ALA A 79 -9.62 -3.13 6.03
CA ALA A 79 -10.03 -3.36 4.66
C ALA A 79 -9.29 -2.39 3.72
N VAL A 80 -8.82 -2.91 2.59
CA VAL A 80 -8.11 -2.14 1.56
C VAL A 80 -9.02 -1.06 0.97
N ASP A 81 -10.29 -1.41 0.71
CA ASP A 81 -11.29 -0.47 0.18
C ASP A 81 -11.48 0.75 1.07
N VAL A 82 -11.47 0.59 2.40
CA VAL A 82 -11.61 1.71 3.34
C VAL A 82 -10.42 2.66 3.22
N THR A 83 -9.22 2.12 3.25
CA THR A 83 -7.99 2.93 3.13
C THR A 83 -7.92 3.64 1.79
N MET A 84 -8.12 2.95 0.68
CA MET A 84 -8.02 3.56 -0.64
C MET A 84 -9.11 4.61 -0.87
N LYS A 85 -10.35 4.39 -0.40
CA LYS A 85 -11.46 5.34 -0.52
C LYS A 85 -11.28 6.59 0.35
N SER A 86 -10.42 6.56 1.36
CA SER A 86 -10.09 7.74 2.17
C SER A 86 -9.16 8.73 1.47
N ILE A 87 -8.48 8.30 0.40
CA ILE A 87 -7.59 9.15 -0.40
C ILE A 87 -8.39 10.20 -1.14
N LYS A 88 -7.96 11.46 -1.01
CA LYS A 88 -8.56 12.59 -1.72
C LYS A 88 -7.67 13.02 -2.87
N ARG A 89 -8.29 13.57 -3.92
CA ARG A 89 -7.53 14.19 -5.00
C ARG A 89 -6.75 15.39 -4.44
N ASN A 90 -5.43 15.35 -4.59
CA ASN A 90 -4.55 16.45 -4.24
C ASN A 90 -3.63 16.76 -5.43
N ILE A 91 -3.49 18.05 -5.77
CA ILE A 91 -2.60 18.48 -6.86
C ILE A 91 -1.16 18.42 -6.33
N GLY A 92 -0.36 17.54 -6.93
CA GLY A 92 1.06 17.36 -6.56
C GLY A 92 1.38 16.04 -5.84
N ASP A 93 0.39 15.30 -5.33
CA ASP A 93 0.62 13.98 -4.74
C ASP A 93 0.54 12.88 -5.82
N ASN A 94 1.55 12.04 -5.88
CA ASN A 94 1.51 10.82 -6.68
C ASN A 94 0.97 9.68 -5.81
N VAL A 95 -0.27 9.31 -6.04
CA VAL A 95 -0.91 8.19 -5.36
C VAL A 95 -0.82 6.92 -6.20
N ILE A 96 -0.38 5.83 -5.58
CA ILE A 96 -0.27 4.52 -6.23
C ILE A 96 -1.09 3.51 -5.43
N GLY A 97 -2.07 2.88 -6.08
CA GLY A 97 -2.84 1.77 -5.53
C GLY A 97 -2.32 0.44 -6.06
N ILE A 98 -2.07 -0.52 -5.17
CA ILE A 98 -1.53 -1.84 -5.54
C ILE A 98 -2.35 -2.92 -4.89
N ILE A 99 -2.84 -3.88 -5.69
CA ILE A 99 -3.50 -5.09 -5.19
C ILE A 99 -2.62 -6.30 -5.46
N MET A 100 -2.23 -6.96 -4.37
CA MET A 100 -1.45 -8.20 -4.40
C MET A 100 -2.34 -9.42 -4.22
N THR A 101 -1.75 -10.61 -4.36
CA THR A 101 -2.41 -11.90 -4.12
C THR A 101 -3.29 -11.88 -2.87
N GLY A 102 -4.49 -12.44 -2.96
CA GLY A 102 -5.44 -12.50 -1.87
C GLY A 102 -6.80 -13.07 -2.29
N MET A 103 -7.52 -13.62 -1.31
CA MET A 103 -8.85 -14.16 -1.51
C MET A 103 -9.92 -13.07 -1.37
N GLY A 104 -10.96 -13.14 -2.20
CA GLY A 104 -12.08 -12.20 -2.17
C GLY A 104 -11.95 -11.06 -3.16
N LYS A 105 -12.55 -9.91 -2.84
CA LYS A 105 -12.64 -8.75 -3.72
C LYS A 105 -12.30 -7.42 -3.05
N ASP A 106 -11.86 -7.43 -1.81
CA ASP A 106 -11.48 -6.20 -1.11
C ASP A 106 -10.37 -5.48 -1.87
N GLY A 107 -10.49 -4.18 -2.04
CA GLY A 107 -9.60 -3.33 -2.83
C GLY A 107 -10.07 -3.10 -4.29
N ALA A 108 -11.07 -3.82 -4.80
CA ALA A 108 -11.58 -3.59 -6.16
C ALA A 108 -12.24 -2.21 -6.32
N ASP A 109 -13.10 -1.84 -5.37
CA ASP A 109 -13.68 -0.50 -5.33
C ASP A 109 -12.62 0.56 -5.02
N GLY A 110 -11.66 0.23 -4.15
CA GLY A 110 -10.54 1.09 -3.81
C GLY A 110 -9.67 1.44 -5.03
N ILE A 111 -9.34 0.46 -5.88
CA ILE A 111 -8.62 0.69 -7.14
C ILE A 111 -9.39 1.64 -8.05
N SER A 112 -10.71 1.44 -8.19
CA SER A 112 -11.56 2.33 -8.99
C SER A 112 -11.52 3.77 -8.43
N HIS A 113 -11.53 3.90 -7.10
CA HIS A 113 -11.43 5.20 -6.45
C HIS A 113 -10.05 5.84 -6.68
N ILE A 114 -8.94 5.12 -6.47
CA ILE A 114 -7.58 5.64 -6.73
C ILE A 114 -7.48 6.15 -8.17
N LYS A 115 -8.01 5.40 -9.14
CA LYS A 115 -8.04 5.85 -10.54
C LYS A 115 -8.85 7.14 -10.72
N SER A 116 -10.00 7.25 -10.07
CA SER A 116 -10.88 8.42 -10.17
C SER A 116 -10.26 9.71 -9.61
N VAL A 117 -9.36 9.60 -8.62
CA VAL A 117 -8.62 10.75 -8.06
C VAL A 117 -7.32 11.06 -8.80
N GLY A 118 -7.02 10.34 -9.89
CA GLY A 118 -5.87 10.57 -10.75
C GLY A 118 -4.62 9.75 -10.38
N GLY A 119 -4.76 8.77 -9.50
CA GLY A 119 -3.68 7.86 -9.12
C GLY A 119 -3.36 6.82 -10.19
N THR A 120 -2.24 6.14 -10.01
CA THR A 120 -1.80 5.00 -10.82
C THR A 120 -2.11 3.70 -10.10
N THR A 121 -2.54 2.69 -10.84
CA THR A 121 -3.06 1.45 -10.27
C THR A 121 -2.35 0.21 -10.80
N PHE A 122 -2.05 -0.71 -9.88
CA PHE A 122 -1.37 -1.97 -10.16
C PHE A 122 -2.17 -3.15 -9.60
N ALA A 123 -2.11 -4.28 -10.31
CA ALA A 123 -2.54 -5.56 -9.77
C ALA A 123 -1.47 -6.63 -10.06
N GLN A 124 -1.30 -7.56 -9.13
CA GLN A 124 -0.46 -8.73 -9.35
C GLN A 124 -1.06 -9.60 -10.45
N ASP A 125 -0.20 -10.15 -11.32
CA ASP A 125 -0.63 -11.05 -12.38
C ASP A 125 -1.10 -12.42 -11.85
N GLU A 126 -1.82 -13.16 -12.69
CA GLU A 126 -2.35 -14.48 -12.35
C GLU A 126 -1.24 -15.50 -12.11
N LYS A 127 -0.19 -15.46 -12.92
CA LYS A 127 0.88 -16.47 -12.93
C LYS A 127 1.67 -16.50 -11.63
N THR A 128 1.85 -15.35 -11.00
CA THR A 128 2.61 -15.22 -9.75
C THR A 128 1.73 -15.15 -8.51
N SER A 129 0.41 -15.02 -8.67
CA SER A 129 -0.53 -15.00 -7.54
C SER A 129 -0.73 -16.38 -6.95
N VAL A 130 -0.53 -16.53 -5.64
CA VAL A 130 -0.89 -17.74 -4.90
C VAL A 130 -2.41 -17.92 -4.88
N ILE A 131 -3.15 -16.83 -4.66
CA ILE A 131 -4.61 -16.75 -4.76
C ILE A 131 -4.96 -15.53 -5.61
N TRP A 132 -5.48 -15.76 -6.82
CA TRP A 132 -5.81 -14.68 -7.76
C TRP A 132 -7.26 -14.17 -7.62
N GLY A 133 -7.71 -13.96 -6.37
CA GLY A 133 -9.05 -13.45 -6.06
C GLY A 133 -9.10 -11.94 -6.12
N MET A 134 -8.42 -11.25 -5.20
CA MET A 134 -8.38 -9.80 -5.10
C MET A 134 -7.80 -9.14 -6.37
N PRO A 135 -6.66 -9.62 -6.95
CA PRO A 135 -6.17 -9.05 -8.21
C PRO A 135 -7.15 -9.20 -9.36
N LYS A 136 -7.78 -10.38 -9.51
CA LYS A 136 -8.81 -10.63 -10.53
C LYS A 136 -9.97 -9.65 -10.42
N ALA A 137 -10.47 -9.44 -9.19
CA ALA A 137 -11.56 -8.51 -8.92
C ALA A 137 -11.17 -7.06 -9.27
N ALA A 138 -9.96 -6.63 -8.91
CA ALA A 138 -9.43 -5.32 -9.25
C ALA A 138 -9.30 -5.13 -10.77
N ILE A 139 -8.72 -6.09 -11.49
CA ILE A 139 -8.59 -6.08 -12.95
C ILE A 139 -9.97 -6.03 -13.61
N GLY A 140 -10.94 -6.77 -13.07
CA GLY A 140 -12.32 -6.80 -13.57
C GLY A 140 -13.05 -5.45 -13.51
N THR A 141 -12.57 -4.48 -12.75
CA THR A 141 -13.12 -3.11 -12.72
C THR A 141 -12.77 -2.29 -13.97
N GLY A 142 -11.77 -2.69 -14.74
CA GLY A 142 -11.25 -1.91 -15.88
C GLY A 142 -10.39 -0.70 -15.46
N HIS A 143 -10.06 -0.54 -14.18
CA HIS A 143 -9.32 0.61 -13.65
C HIS A 143 -7.89 0.28 -13.21
N VAL A 144 -7.35 -0.87 -13.62
CA VAL A 144 -5.94 -1.26 -13.38
C VAL A 144 -5.08 -0.83 -14.57
N ASP A 145 -4.07 -0.01 -14.32
CA ASP A 145 -3.14 0.47 -15.36
C ASP A 145 -2.09 -0.60 -15.72
N TYR A 146 -1.62 -1.35 -14.72
CA TYR A 146 -0.53 -2.32 -14.89
C TYR A 146 -0.84 -3.63 -14.18
N THR A 147 -0.78 -4.73 -14.92
CA THR A 147 -0.84 -6.09 -14.37
C THR A 147 0.53 -6.72 -14.51
N LEU A 148 1.24 -6.93 -13.39
CA LEU A 148 2.64 -7.32 -13.37
C LEU A 148 2.91 -8.35 -12.26
N SER A 149 4.03 -9.07 -12.36
CA SER A 149 4.58 -9.86 -11.26
C SER A 149 5.04 -8.95 -10.10
N PRO A 150 5.20 -9.47 -8.87
CA PRO A 150 5.75 -8.70 -7.75
C PRO A 150 7.09 -8.03 -8.08
N ASP A 151 7.98 -8.71 -8.79
CA ASP A 151 9.25 -8.16 -9.25
C ASP A 151 9.04 -7.02 -10.25
N GLY A 152 8.12 -7.17 -11.20
CA GLY A 152 7.79 -6.12 -12.16
C GLY A 152 7.19 -4.87 -11.49
N ILE A 153 6.33 -5.05 -10.48
CA ILE A 153 5.79 -3.95 -9.67
C ILE A 153 6.95 -3.25 -8.93
N ARG A 154 7.79 -4.01 -8.24
CA ARG A 154 8.98 -3.49 -7.53
C ARG A 154 9.87 -2.66 -8.43
N ASP A 155 10.24 -3.20 -9.59
CA ASP A 155 11.17 -2.54 -10.52
C ASP A 155 10.59 -1.22 -11.05
N LYS A 156 9.29 -1.22 -11.31
CA LYS A 156 8.59 -0.01 -11.75
C LYS A 156 8.52 1.05 -10.65
N LEU A 157 8.22 0.66 -9.41
CA LEU A 157 8.26 1.57 -8.26
C LEU A 157 9.66 2.15 -8.02
N ILE A 158 10.69 1.32 -8.08
CA ILE A 158 12.09 1.78 -7.93
C ILE A 158 12.45 2.77 -9.05
N SER A 159 12.02 2.51 -10.29
CA SER A 159 12.32 3.42 -11.42
C SER A 159 11.66 4.80 -11.26
N TRP A 160 10.50 4.87 -10.58
CA TRP A 160 9.76 6.12 -10.40
C TRP A 160 10.12 6.85 -9.10
N LEU A 161 10.31 6.11 -8.01
CA LEU A 161 10.39 6.64 -6.65
C LEU A 161 11.72 6.32 -5.96
N GLY A 162 12.61 5.53 -6.60
CA GLY A 162 13.90 5.18 -6.00
C GLY A 162 14.78 6.40 -5.82
N ARG A 163 15.21 6.67 -4.58
CA ARG A 163 16.23 7.69 -4.33
C ARG A 163 17.53 7.25 -4.97
N LYS A 164 18.09 8.05 -5.88
CA LYS A 164 19.48 7.86 -6.32
C LYS A 164 20.38 8.03 -5.10
N LYS A 165 21.22 7.02 -4.81
CA LYS A 165 22.33 7.23 -3.86
C LYS A 165 23.11 8.43 -4.37
N VAL A 166 23.07 9.54 -3.62
CA VAL A 166 24.01 10.64 -3.86
C VAL A 166 25.37 10.09 -3.45
N ASP A 167 26.24 9.85 -4.40
CA ASP A 167 27.63 9.51 -4.13
C ASP A 167 28.21 10.58 -3.22
N SER A 168 28.50 10.20 -1.97
CA SER A 168 29.17 11.05 -0.98
C SER A 168 30.65 11.22 -1.29
N ALA A 169 31.02 11.23 -2.57
CA ALA A 169 32.35 11.44 -3.07
C ALA A 169 32.51 12.87 -3.64
N CYS A 170 32.39 13.87 -2.79
CA CYS A 170 32.99 15.21 -3.02
C CYS A 170 32.86 16.06 -1.75
N ARG A 171 33.65 15.72 -0.74
CA ARG A 171 34.12 16.71 0.24
C ARG A 171 35.64 16.59 0.33
N HIS A 172 36.26 17.38 -0.46
CA HIS A 172 37.67 17.80 -0.23
C HIS A 172 37.64 19.28 0.07
#